data_abc449809cab3128cc9c928e9b550c35
#
_entry.id   abc449809cab3128cc9c928e9b550c35
#
_cell.length_a   1.000
_cell.length_b   1.000
_cell.length_c   1.000
_cell.angle_alpha   90.00
_cell.angle_beta   90.00
_cell.angle_gamma   90.00
#
_symmetry.space_group_name_H-M   'P 1'
#
loop_
_entity.id
_entity.type
_entity.pdbx_description
1 polymer ?
#
loop_
_entity_poly.entity_id
_entity_poly.type
_entity_poly.pdbx_seq_one_letter_code
_entity_poly.pdbx_strand_id
1 'polypeptide(L)'
;MKMLKRILIFTCMIFCLLPFSLVKATDFEIASKAAVLMETTTGKILLSKDENEQLYPASTTKILTAILAIEKYNLTDKLTASNSAVMSIPAGYSNAGIKQGETLTVDELLNLFLIHSANEVGYIFAENISGNIENFANLMNQKASSLGCKNTHFTNPSGIHDVNHYSTAYDMALIAQYCMKNETFRSIVSKKSCTVEATDKYEKRYFKNTNDLLNPSDKYYYEYAIGIKTGYTSQARNCLIAGAKKDNLELIAVTLGSQSQNDRYTDTINMFEYGFDNYKIQQVATANTVIKDLSIENATKDTKNLPLLLKENITALIPSSIDLNNLNYSVTLNDKILAPISENDVLGKITYNIDGIEYSSDLIASHAVEEFNFVLMLGQILLAILVLFILTKLFIPKKKKYKRRKKSSDSIYKFN
;
A
#
# COMPACT_ATOMS: atom_id res chain seq x y z
N MET A 1 -22.67 -30.29 -36.34
CA MET A 1 -22.72 -28.90 -36.85
C MET A 1 -23.51 -27.94 -35.95
N LYS A 2 -24.73 -28.22 -35.49
CA LYS A 2 -25.50 -27.29 -34.62
C LYS A 2 -24.91 -27.08 -33.23
N MET A 3 -24.25 -28.09 -32.62
CA MET A 3 -23.60 -28.00 -31.32
C MET A 3 -22.32 -27.17 -31.38
N LEU A 4 -21.50 -27.31 -32.41
CA LEU A 4 -20.28 -26.54 -32.63
C LEU A 4 -20.56 -25.03 -32.83
N LYS A 5 -21.65 -24.68 -33.52
CA LYS A 5 -22.11 -23.28 -33.69
C LYS A 5 -22.58 -22.67 -32.38
N ARG A 6 -23.19 -23.44 -31.45
CA ARG A 6 -23.63 -22.96 -30.13
C ARG A 6 -22.43 -22.72 -29.20
N ILE A 7 -21.40 -23.58 -29.25
CA ILE A 7 -20.15 -23.41 -28.50
C ILE A 7 -19.39 -22.17 -29.00
N LEU A 8 -19.32 -21.97 -30.33
CA LEU A 8 -18.64 -20.80 -30.90
C LEU A 8 -19.34 -19.48 -30.56
N ILE A 9 -20.68 -19.45 -30.52
CA ILE A 9 -21.46 -18.26 -30.12
C ILE A 9 -21.30 -17.99 -28.64
N PHE A 10 -21.23 -19.02 -27.78
CA PHE A 10 -21.03 -18.86 -26.35
C PHE A 10 -19.59 -18.36 -26.01
N THR A 11 -18.58 -18.86 -26.76
CA THR A 11 -17.19 -18.40 -26.62
C THR A 11 -17.00 -16.95 -27.09
N CYS A 12 -17.66 -16.53 -28.20
CA CYS A 12 -17.67 -15.14 -28.65
C CYS A 12 -18.40 -14.21 -27.65
N MET A 13 -19.48 -14.69 -26.99
CA MET A 13 -20.21 -13.87 -26.00
C MET A 13 -19.45 -13.65 -24.72
N ILE A 14 -18.60 -14.61 -24.27
CA ILE A 14 -17.73 -14.48 -23.11
C ILE A 14 -16.58 -13.51 -23.41
N PHE A 15 -16.09 -13.44 -24.65
CA PHE A 15 -15.01 -12.51 -25.03
C PHE A 15 -15.47 -11.04 -25.12
N CYS A 16 -16.79 -10.78 -25.24
CA CYS A 16 -17.36 -9.42 -25.26
C CYS A 16 -17.66 -8.87 -23.85
N LEU A 17 -17.46 -9.65 -22.77
CA LEU A 17 -17.70 -9.22 -21.37
C LEU A 17 -16.44 -8.88 -20.59
N LEU A 18 -15.27 -8.91 -21.23
CA LEU A 18 -14.08 -8.32 -20.62
C LEU A 18 -14.26 -6.79 -20.64
N PRO A 19 -14.19 -6.10 -19.50
CA PRO A 19 -14.18 -4.65 -19.50
C PRO A 19 -12.93 -4.20 -20.27
N PHE A 20 -13.10 -3.73 -21.48
CA PHE A 20 -12.09 -2.92 -22.15
C PHE A 20 -11.96 -1.66 -21.32
N SER A 21 -10.97 -1.62 -20.43
CA SER A 21 -10.49 -0.35 -19.88
C SER A 21 -10.05 0.47 -21.09
N LEU A 22 -10.82 1.50 -21.44
CA LEU A 22 -10.41 2.51 -22.40
C LEU A 22 -9.18 3.19 -21.81
N VAL A 23 -7.99 2.68 -22.14
CA VAL A 23 -6.76 3.39 -21.87
C VAL A 23 -6.86 4.69 -22.65
N LYS A 24 -7.02 5.81 -21.96
CA LYS A 24 -6.99 7.12 -22.56
C LYS A 24 -5.62 7.28 -23.24
N ALA A 25 -5.62 7.45 -24.55
CA ALA A 25 -4.37 7.69 -25.28
C ALA A 25 -3.67 8.90 -24.66
N THR A 26 -2.35 8.82 -24.45
CA THR A 26 -1.56 9.96 -24.02
C THR A 26 -1.49 10.98 -25.15
N ASP A 27 -1.62 12.27 -24.82
CA ASP A 27 -1.45 13.35 -25.80
C ASP A 27 0.02 13.60 -26.15
N PHE A 28 0.95 12.77 -25.67
CA PHE A 28 2.39 12.86 -25.90
C PHE A 28 3.01 11.49 -26.17
N GLU A 29 4.11 11.51 -26.91
CA GLU A 29 4.95 10.35 -27.17
C GLU A 29 6.15 10.33 -26.22
N ILE A 30 6.45 9.18 -25.63
CA ILE A 30 7.63 8.98 -24.80
C ILE A 30 8.83 8.72 -25.71
N ALA A 31 9.83 9.61 -25.69
CA ALA A 31 11.05 9.49 -26.49
C ALA A 31 12.07 8.50 -25.89
N SER A 32 12.06 8.30 -24.58
CA SER A 32 12.88 7.30 -23.89
C SER A 32 12.62 5.89 -24.40
N LYS A 33 13.65 5.03 -24.39
CA LYS A 33 13.54 3.67 -24.91
C LYS A 33 12.58 2.81 -24.09
N ALA A 34 12.66 2.92 -22.76
CA ALA A 34 11.71 2.32 -21.84
C ALA A 34 11.32 3.31 -20.75
N ALA A 35 10.06 3.25 -20.31
CA ALA A 35 9.56 4.12 -19.25
C ALA A 35 8.46 3.46 -18.42
N VAL A 36 8.34 3.90 -17.17
CA VAL A 36 7.27 3.51 -16.23
C VAL A 36 6.86 4.72 -15.39
N LEU A 37 5.56 4.93 -15.25
CA LEU A 37 4.98 5.79 -14.22
C LEU A 37 4.21 4.91 -13.24
N MET A 38 4.59 4.96 -11.96
CA MET A 38 4.01 4.14 -10.88
C MET A 38 3.45 5.03 -9.76
N GLU A 39 2.28 4.70 -9.24
CA GLU A 39 1.80 5.27 -7.98
C GLU A 39 2.45 4.54 -6.80
N THR A 40 2.97 5.28 -5.82
CA THR A 40 3.89 4.74 -4.81
C THR A 40 3.24 3.86 -3.76
N THR A 41 1.99 4.12 -3.38
CA THR A 41 1.31 3.40 -2.29
C THR A 41 0.86 2.02 -2.74
N THR A 42 0.19 1.96 -3.89
CA THR A 42 -0.39 0.72 -4.43
C THR A 42 0.57 -0.07 -5.32
N GLY A 43 1.61 0.60 -5.86
CA GLY A 43 2.48 0.04 -6.88
C GLY A 43 1.83 -0.04 -8.27
N LYS A 44 0.68 0.60 -8.46
CA LYS A 44 -0.03 0.60 -9.74
C LYS A 44 0.77 1.31 -10.82
N ILE A 45 0.93 0.64 -11.96
CA ILE A 45 1.48 1.26 -13.17
C ILE A 45 0.36 2.07 -13.83
N LEU A 46 0.59 3.38 -13.96
CA LEU A 46 -0.35 4.31 -14.58
C LEU A 46 -0.07 4.50 -16.06
N LEU A 47 1.20 4.39 -16.43
CA LEU A 47 1.67 4.51 -17.81
C LEU A 47 2.97 3.73 -17.97
N SER A 48 3.15 3.06 -19.11
CA SER A 48 4.40 2.38 -19.42
C SER A 48 4.69 2.34 -20.92
N LYS A 49 5.98 2.20 -21.25
CA LYS A 49 6.51 1.93 -22.56
C LYS A 49 7.65 0.95 -22.40
N ASP A 50 7.60 -0.21 -23.07
CA ASP A 50 8.65 -1.22 -23.08
C ASP A 50 9.24 -1.51 -21.67
N GLU A 51 8.36 -1.52 -20.66
CA GLU A 51 8.72 -1.52 -19.24
C GLU A 51 9.58 -2.69 -18.80
N ASN A 52 9.54 -3.81 -19.54
CA ASN A 52 10.30 -5.02 -19.26
C ASN A 52 11.53 -5.21 -20.15
N GLU A 53 11.86 -4.23 -21.01
CA GLU A 53 13.07 -4.27 -21.82
C GLU A 53 14.30 -4.16 -20.93
N GLN A 54 15.26 -5.09 -21.08
CA GLN A 54 16.54 -5.08 -20.37
C GLN A 54 17.44 -4.00 -20.94
N LEU A 55 17.77 -3.02 -20.10
CA LEU A 55 18.60 -1.86 -20.44
C LEU A 55 19.66 -1.65 -19.37
N TYR A 56 20.69 -0.87 -19.68
CA TYR A 56 21.71 -0.51 -18.71
C TYR A 56 21.20 0.63 -17.82
N PRO A 57 21.14 0.45 -16.49
CA PRO A 57 20.58 1.45 -15.58
C PRO A 57 21.54 2.61 -15.27
N ALA A 58 22.82 2.48 -15.58
CA ALA A 58 23.86 3.42 -15.18
C ALA A 58 23.80 3.75 -13.67
N SER A 59 24.06 4.99 -13.27
CA SER A 59 24.08 5.42 -11.87
C SER A 59 22.72 5.38 -11.16
N THR A 60 21.60 5.02 -11.83
CA THR A 60 20.35 4.76 -11.12
C THR A 60 20.46 3.50 -10.24
N THR A 61 21.40 2.59 -10.52
CA THR A 61 21.82 1.47 -9.67
C THR A 61 22.07 1.88 -8.21
N LYS A 62 22.59 3.08 -8.00
CA LYS A 62 23.02 3.60 -6.69
C LYS A 62 21.91 3.64 -5.64
N ILE A 63 20.64 3.69 -6.05
CA ILE A 63 19.52 3.69 -5.08
C ILE A 63 19.48 2.40 -4.27
N LEU A 64 19.76 1.25 -4.90
CA LEU A 64 19.80 -0.05 -4.22
C LEU A 64 21.01 -0.18 -3.29
N THR A 65 22.17 0.28 -3.73
CA THR A 65 23.38 0.31 -2.88
C THR A 65 23.18 1.20 -1.68
N ALA A 66 22.56 2.38 -1.87
CA ALA A 66 22.30 3.33 -0.77
C ALA A 66 21.33 2.75 0.26
N ILE A 67 20.24 2.10 -0.16
CA ILE A 67 19.30 1.52 0.81
C ILE A 67 19.92 0.36 1.58
N LEU A 68 20.78 -0.46 0.95
CA LEU A 68 21.52 -1.50 1.64
C LEU A 68 22.50 -0.92 2.69
N ALA A 69 23.13 0.22 2.40
CA ALA A 69 23.99 0.90 3.36
C ALA A 69 23.18 1.50 4.53
N ILE A 70 22.03 2.11 4.26
CA ILE A 70 21.11 2.64 5.29
C ILE A 70 20.57 1.53 6.20
N GLU A 71 20.26 0.36 5.65
CA GLU A 71 19.80 -0.79 6.42
C GLU A 71 20.88 -1.41 7.29
N LYS A 72 22.16 -1.21 6.93
CA LYS A 72 23.31 -1.84 7.60
C LYS A 72 23.91 -0.97 8.69
N TYR A 73 23.94 0.35 8.54
CA TYR A 73 24.68 1.29 9.37
C TYR A 73 23.81 2.38 9.99
N ASN A 74 24.28 2.94 11.10
CA ASN A 74 23.81 4.23 11.58
C ASN A 74 24.47 5.37 10.77
N LEU A 75 23.78 6.49 10.61
CA LEU A 75 24.31 7.64 9.85
C LEU A 75 25.60 8.23 10.43
N THR A 76 25.82 8.07 11.73
CA THR A 76 27.02 8.53 12.46
C THR A 76 28.21 7.56 12.40
N ASP A 77 27.99 6.32 11.92
CA ASP A 77 29.06 5.36 11.77
C ASP A 77 30.09 5.88 10.75
N LYS A 78 31.36 5.58 10.96
CA LYS A 78 32.46 6.07 10.13
C LYS A 78 33.07 4.94 9.32
N LEU A 79 33.23 5.16 8.04
CA LEU A 79 33.91 4.25 7.13
C LEU A 79 35.16 4.92 6.54
N THR A 80 36.23 4.13 6.41
CA THR A 80 37.50 4.59 5.86
C THR A 80 37.65 4.10 4.42
N ALA A 81 37.96 4.99 3.51
CA ALA A 81 38.18 4.66 2.11
C ALA A 81 39.47 3.85 1.94
N SER A 82 39.37 2.64 1.38
CA SER A 82 40.52 1.82 1.00
C SER A 82 41.19 2.36 -0.27
N ASN A 83 42.39 1.90 -0.55
CA ASN A 83 43.02 2.18 -1.84
C ASN A 83 42.23 1.57 -3.01
N SER A 84 41.77 0.33 -2.86
CA SER A 84 40.98 -0.35 -3.91
C SER A 84 39.69 0.40 -4.23
N ALA A 85 38.93 0.84 -3.23
CA ALA A 85 37.69 1.59 -3.46
C ALA A 85 37.90 2.88 -4.26
N VAL A 86 38.96 3.60 -3.96
CA VAL A 86 39.29 4.87 -4.67
C VAL A 86 39.85 4.61 -6.07
N MET A 87 40.76 3.64 -6.23
CA MET A 87 41.44 3.40 -7.50
C MET A 87 40.61 2.57 -8.50
N SER A 88 39.54 1.91 -8.06
CA SER A 88 38.67 1.12 -8.93
C SER A 88 37.80 1.95 -9.89
N ILE A 89 37.76 3.26 -9.72
CA ILE A 89 36.91 4.13 -10.55
C ILE A 89 37.65 4.51 -11.83
N PRO A 90 37.15 4.11 -13.02
CA PRO A 90 37.79 4.48 -14.28
C PRO A 90 37.74 6.00 -14.50
N ALA A 91 38.74 6.51 -15.23
CA ALA A 91 38.79 7.92 -15.61
C ALA A 91 37.50 8.34 -16.37
N GLY A 92 37.01 9.54 -16.08
CA GLY A 92 35.79 10.08 -16.69
C GLY A 92 34.50 9.74 -15.98
N TYR A 93 34.51 8.85 -14.98
CA TYR A 93 33.35 8.61 -14.13
C TYR A 93 33.29 9.61 -12.96
N SER A 94 32.07 9.95 -12.52
CA SER A 94 31.82 10.87 -11.42
C SER A 94 32.48 10.39 -10.12
N ASN A 95 33.21 11.29 -9.43
CA ASN A 95 33.81 11.03 -8.13
C ASN A 95 33.83 12.31 -7.28
N ALA A 96 33.90 12.15 -5.97
CA ALA A 96 33.97 13.26 -5.01
C ALA A 96 35.41 13.59 -4.58
N GLY A 97 36.39 12.94 -5.16
CA GLY A 97 37.81 13.12 -4.84
C GLY A 97 38.20 12.55 -3.48
N ILE A 98 37.49 11.56 -2.98
CA ILE A 98 37.81 10.89 -1.71
C ILE A 98 39.22 10.28 -1.84
N LYS A 99 40.04 10.45 -0.79
CA LYS A 99 41.42 9.97 -0.74
C LYS A 99 41.52 8.65 0.02
N GLN A 100 42.50 7.83 -0.37
CA GLN A 100 42.84 6.64 0.42
C GLN A 100 43.11 7.04 1.89
N GLY A 101 42.46 6.31 2.83
CA GLY A 101 42.56 6.56 4.26
C GLY A 101 41.68 7.72 4.75
N GLU A 102 40.94 8.38 3.88
CA GLU A 102 39.95 9.37 4.31
C GLU A 102 38.78 8.67 5.01
N THR A 103 38.38 9.18 6.17
CA THR A 103 37.31 8.62 6.97
C THR A 103 36.12 9.59 6.99
N LEU A 104 34.94 9.12 6.58
CA LEU A 104 33.72 9.88 6.46
C LEU A 104 32.60 9.15 7.20
N THR A 105 31.61 9.89 7.67
CA THR A 105 30.38 9.32 8.21
C THR A 105 29.54 8.70 7.10
N VAL A 106 28.69 7.74 7.45
CA VAL A 106 27.74 7.12 6.50
C VAL A 106 26.80 8.19 5.93
N ASP A 107 26.37 9.20 6.71
CA ASP A 107 25.59 10.33 6.18
C ASP A 107 26.32 11.09 5.07
N GLU A 108 27.60 11.48 5.31
CA GLU A 108 28.41 12.17 4.31
C GLU A 108 28.60 11.32 3.04
N LEU A 109 28.87 10.03 3.22
CA LEU A 109 29.03 9.10 2.10
C LEU A 109 27.72 8.97 1.30
N LEU A 110 26.56 8.79 1.95
CA LEU A 110 25.26 8.72 1.28
C LEU A 110 24.92 10.01 0.54
N ASN A 111 25.21 11.17 1.12
CA ASN A 111 25.01 12.45 0.46
C ASN A 111 25.88 12.58 -0.80
N LEU A 112 27.18 12.24 -0.74
CA LEU A 112 28.07 12.21 -1.89
C LEU A 112 27.58 11.23 -2.98
N PHE A 113 27.08 10.08 -2.56
CA PHE A 113 26.67 9.00 -3.44
C PHE A 113 25.38 9.30 -4.21
N LEU A 114 24.37 9.81 -3.53
CA LEU A 114 23.05 10.05 -4.10
C LEU A 114 22.96 11.43 -4.79
N ILE A 115 23.57 12.47 -4.21
CA ILE A 115 23.48 13.84 -4.71
C ILE A 115 24.47 14.08 -5.85
N HIS A 116 25.76 13.81 -5.61
CA HIS A 116 26.83 14.02 -6.60
C HIS A 116 27.10 12.81 -7.48
N SER A 117 26.58 11.64 -7.12
CA SER A 117 26.80 10.39 -7.87
C SER A 117 28.24 9.85 -7.77
N ALA A 118 28.96 10.14 -6.68
CA ALA A 118 30.35 9.72 -6.46
C ALA A 118 30.48 8.18 -6.49
N ASN A 119 31.16 7.63 -7.49
CA ASN A 119 31.20 6.18 -7.71
C ASN A 119 32.04 5.44 -6.65
N GLU A 120 33.13 6.01 -6.16
CA GLU A 120 34.00 5.42 -5.14
C GLU A 120 33.25 5.10 -3.85
N VAL A 121 32.20 5.85 -3.52
CA VAL A 121 31.39 5.61 -2.33
C VAL A 121 30.70 4.22 -2.40
N GLY A 122 30.21 3.83 -3.58
CA GLY A 122 29.62 2.49 -3.76
C GLY A 122 30.61 1.38 -3.45
N TYR A 123 31.88 1.56 -3.82
CA TYR A 123 32.94 0.60 -3.53
C TYR A 123 33.34 0.59 -2.06
N ILE A 124 33.35 1.79 -1.41
CA ILE A 124 33.53 1.86 0.06
C ILE A 124 32.42 1.08 0.77
N PHE A 125 31.15 1.27 0.40
CA PHE A 125 30.05 0.50 0.97
C PHE A 125 30.19 -0.99 0.71
N ALA A 126 30.49 -1.41 -0.54
CA ALA A 126 30.60 -2.81 -0.90
C ALA A 126 31.68 -3.54 -0.11
N GLU A 127 32.86 -2.95 0.03
CA GLU A 127 33.98 -3.54 0.80
C GLU A 127 33.62 -3.65 2.28
N ASN A 128 33.02 -2.61 2.87
CA ASN A 128 32.72 -2.59 4.31
C ASN A 128 31.50 -3.48 4.68
N ILE A 129 30.51 -3.64 3.76
CA ILE A 129 29.31 -4.45 4.03
C ILE A 129 29.58 -5.94 3.75
N SER A 130 30.27 -6.26 2.65
CA SER A 130 30.35 -7.63 2.12
C SER A 130 31.78 -8.12 1.90
N GLY A 131 32.79 -7.31 2.23
CA GLY A 131 34.20 -7.63 2.09
C GLY A 131 34.78 -7.46 0.68
N ASN A 132 33.95 -7.56 -0.36
CA ASN A 132 34.36 -7.36 -1.75
C ASN A 132 33.16 -7.04 -2.66
N ILE A 133 33.45 -6.64 -3.91
CA ILE A 133 32.43 -6.22 -4.88
C ILE A 133 31.53 -7.37 -5.31
N GLU A 134 32.06 -8.57 -5.52
CA GLU A 134 31.31 -9.73 -5.96
C GLU A 134 30.25 -10.14 -4.92
N ASN A 135 30.63 -10.26 -3.65
CA ASN A 135 29.72 -10.57 -2.56
C ASN A 135 28.65 -9.48 -2.40
N PHE A 136 29.01 -8.20 -2.61
CA PHE A 136 28.05 -7.10 -2.55
C PHE A 136 27.08 -7.13 -3.74
N ALA A 137 27.55 -7.43 -4.95
CA ALA A 137 26.70 -7.61 -6.12
C ALA A 137 25.71 -8.77 -5.89
N ASN A 138 26.13 -9.88 -5.28
CA ASN A 138 25.26 -10.97 -4.89
C ASN A 138 24.17 -10.50 -3.88
N LEU A 139 24.55 -9.68 -2.89
CA LEU A 139 23.60 -9.08 -1.93
C LEU A 139 22.60 -8.16 -2.65
N MET A 140 23.06 -7.32 -3.60
CA MET A 140 22.17 -6.48 -4.43
C MET A 140 21.18 -7.33 -5.21
N ASN A 141 21.62 -8.39 -5.87
CA ASN A 141 20.77 -9.29 -6.66
C ASN A 141 19.73 -10.03 -5.78
N GLN A 142 20.13 -10.48 -4.59
CA GLN A 142 19.21 -11.07 -3.61
C GLN A 142 18.14 -10.05 -3.17
N LYS A 143 18.54 -8.82 -2.87
CA LYS A 143 17.61 -7.75 -2.50
C LYS A 143 16.65 -7.44 -3.65
N ALA A 144 17.14 -7.25 -4.87
CA ALA A 144 16.31 -7.01 -6.06
C ALA A 144 15.29 -8.14 -6.27
N SER A 145 15.71 -9.40 -6.18
CA SER A 145 14.82 -10.57 -6.27
C SER A 145 13.75 -10.55 -5.17
N SER A 146 14.11 -10.22 -3.93
CA SER A 146 13.16 -10.14 -2.81
C SER A 146 12.12 -9.02 -2.98
N LEU A 147 12.43 -7.98 -3.76
CA LEU A 147 11.52 -6.90 -4.13
C LEU A 147 10.63 -7.24 -5.34
N GLY A 148 10.78 -8.44 -5.93
CA GLY A 148 9.99 -8.90 -7.06
C GLY A 148 10.60 -8.58 -8.44
N CYS A 149 11.84 -8.06 -8.50
CA CYS A 149 12.54 -7.83 -9.75
C CYS A 149 12.84 -9.16 -10.45
N LYS A 150 12.50 -9.25 -11.74
CA LYS A 150 12.64 -10.49 -12.53
C LYS A 150 13.66 -10.40 -13.65
N ASN A 151 13.98 -9.19 -14.08
CA ASN A 151 14.81 -8.92 -15.24
C ASN A 151 15.98 -7.99 -14.88
N THR A 152 16.55 -8.17 -13.68
CA THR A 152 17.61 -7.33 -13.13
C THR A 152 18.80 -8.16 -12.72
N HIS A 153 20.00 -7.70 -13.08
CA HIS A 153 21.26 -8.26 -12.65
C HIS A 153 22.31 -7.16 -12.44
N PHE A 154 22.81 -7.02 -11.24
CA PHE A 154 23.84 -6.08 -10.87
C PHE A 154 25.20 -6.78 -10.73
N THR A 155 26.25 -6.19 -11.28
CA THR A 155 27.63 -6.65 -11.20
C THR A 155 28.53 -5.78 -10.34
N ASN A 156 28.08 -4.54 -10.06
CA ASN A 156 28.83 -3.57 -9.27
C ASN A 156 27.89 -2.60 -8.54
N PRO A 157 28.38 -1.88 -7.49
CA PRO A 157 27.52 -1.05 -6.63
C PRO A 157 27.13 0.30 -7.25
N SER A 158 27.72 0.72 -8.36
CA SER A 158 27.65 2.10 -8.86
C SER A 158 26.98 2.26 -10.20
N GLY A 159 26.75 1.15 -10.94
CA GLY A 159 26.22 1.21 -12.30
C GLY A 159 27.27 1.60 -13.34
N ILE A 160 28.58 1.40 -13.05
CA ILE A 160 29.63 1.41 -14.06
C ILE A 160 29.30 0.32 -15.08
N HIS A 161 29.49 0.65 -16.37
CA HIS A 161 29.06 -0.24 -17.43
C HIS A 161 29.73 -1.60 -17.38
N ASP A 162 28.91 -2.63 -17.46
CA ASP A 162 29.25 -4.02 -17.69
C ASP A 162 28.11 -4.63 -18.52
N VAL A 163 28.42 -5.52 -19.45
CA VAL A 163 27.43 -6.14 -20.35
C VAL A 163 26.39 -6.98 -19.59
N ASN A 164 26.76 -7.49 -18.41
CA ASN A 164 25.88 -8.27 -17.53
C ASN A 164 25.19 -7.41 -16.47
N HIS A 165 25.37 -6.08 -16.48
CA HIS A 165 24.78 -5.16 -15.52
C HIS A 165 23.56 -4.50 -16.15
N TYR A 166 22.38 -5.07 -15.96
CA TYR A 166 21.14 -4.62 -16.59
C TYR A 166 19.96 -4.61 -15.63
N SER A 167 18.93 -3.89 -16.00
CA SER A 167 17.63 -3.83 -15.32
C SER A 167 16.54 -3.44 -16.31
N THR A 168 15.32 -3.27 -15.84
CA THR A 168 14.17 -2.79 -16.62
C THR A 168 13.58 -1.54 -15.95
N ALA A 169 12.78 -0.77 -16.69
CA ALA A 169 12.09 0.37 -16.10
C ALA A 169 11.13 -0.05 -14.97
N TYR A 170 10.47 -1.19 -15.14
CA TYR A 170 9.59 -1.76 -14.12
C TYR A 170 10.34 -2.19 -12.85
N ASP A 171 11.43 -2.96 -12.99
CA ASP A 171 12.21 -3.42 -11.83
C ASP A 171 12.84 -2.24 -11.08
N MET A 172 13.34 -1.22 -11.82
CA MET A 172 13.87 0.00 -11.20
C MET A 172 12.78 0.82 -10.47
N ALA A 173 11.53 0.79 -10.94
CA ALA A 173 10.40 1.40 -10.23
C ALA A 173 10.07 0.67 -8.93
N LEU A 174 10.12 -0.67 -8.90
CA LEU A 174 9.96 -1.46 -7.67
C LEU A 174 11.06 -1.13 -6.64
N ILE A 175 12.31 -1.07 -7.08
CA ILE A 175 13.43 -0.69 -6.21
C ILE A 175 13.24 0.73 -5.67
N ALA A 176 12.86 1.68 -6.54
CA ALA A 176 12.62 3.06 -6.13
C ALA A 176 11.45 3.18 -5.14
N GLN A 177 10.35 2.47 -5.37
CA GLN A 177 9.22 2.41 -4.44
C GLN A 177 9.65 1.94 -3.05
N TYR A 178 10.46 0.89 -3.00
CA TYR A 178 11.00 0.40 -1.73
C TYR A 178 11.89 1.45 -1.05
N CYS A 179 12.83 2.04 -1.78
CA CYS A 179 13.74 3.07 -1.25
C CYS A 179 12.98 4.30 -0.72
N MET A 180 11.95 4.76 -1.43
CA MET A 180 11.17 5.93 -1.06
C MET A 180 10.28 5.72 0.19
N LYS A 181 10.10 4.50 0.69
CA LYS A 181 9.48 4.23 1.99
C LYS A 181 10.42 4.53 3.17
N ASN A 182 11.72 4.67 2.92
CA ASN A 182 12.71 4.97 3.95
C ASN A 182 12.91 6.49 4.07
N GLU A 183 12.64 7.06 5.24
CA GLU A 183 12.70 8.51 5.46
C GLU A 183 14.12 9.08 5.31
N THR A 184 15.15 8.33 5.69
CA THR A 184 16.56 8.75 5.50
C THR A 184 16.89 8.85 4.02
N PHE A 185 16.55 7.82 3.24
CA PHE A 185 16.76 7.84 1.79
C PHE A 185 16.02 9.02 1.15
N ARG A 186 14.73 9.17 1.46
CA ARG A 186 13.87 10.25 0.96
C ARG A 186 14.46 11.63 1.26
N SER A 187 14.90 11.85 2.50
CA SER A 187 15.48 13.13 2.92
C SER A 187 16.75 13.49 2.17
N ILE A 188 17.59 12.49 1.83
CA ILE A 188 18.84 12.74 1.11
C ILE A 188 18.58 13.04 -0.37
N VAL A 189 17.76 12.21 -1.05
CA VAL A 189 17.55 12.38 -2.51
C VAL A 189 16.79 13.66 -2.88
N SER A 190 16.07 14.25 -1.95
CA SER A 190 15.36 15.52 -2.14
C SER A 190 16.24 16.78 -1.94
N LYS A 191 17.45 16.62 -1.41
CA LYS A 191 18.37 17.76 -1.20
C LYS A 191 18.83 18.34 -2.52
N LYS A 192 18.91 19.67 -2.63
CA LYS A 192 19.43 20.40 -3.80
C LYS A 192 20.94 20.37 -3.88
N SER A 193 21.61 20.17 -2.75
CA SER A 193 23.08 20.16 -2.63
C SER A 193 23.50 19.47 -1.34
N CYS A 194 24.77 19.13 -1.26
CA CYS A 194 25.39 18.68 -0.02
C CYS A 194 26.76 19.34 0.19
N THR A 195 27.16 19.38 1.44
CA THR A 195 28.48 19.85 1.87
C THR A 195 29.14 18.75 2.68
N VAL A 196 30.41 18.48 2.42
CA VAL A 196 31.26 17.62 3.24
C VAL A 196 32.31 18.53 3.86
N GLU A 197 32.39 18.55 5.17
CA GLU A 197 33.36 19.37 5.90
C GLU A 197 34.79 18.90 5.64
N ALA A 198 35.77 19.74 5.98
CA ALA A 198 37.18 19.40 5.81
C ALA A 198 37.54 18.17 6.67
N THR A 199 38.31 17.25 6.07
CA THR A 199 38.91 16.09 6.76
C THR A 199 40.42 16.32 6.90
N ASP A 200 41.13 15.36 7.50
CA ASP A 200 42.60 15.38 7.54
C ASP A 200 43.24 15.13 6.14
N LYS A 201 42.44 14.71 5.16
CA LYS A 201 42.90 14.37 3.80
C LYS A 201 42.44 15.35 2.72
N TYR A 202 41.39 16.10 2.99
CA TYR A 202 40.81 16.95 1.97
C TYR A 202 40.12 18.20 2.57
N GLU A 203 40.10 19.30 1.79
CA GLU A 203 39.38 20.51 2.14
C GLU A 203 37.86 20.32 2.07
N LYS A 204 37.10 21.30 2.58
CA LYS A 204 35.64 21.35 2.49
C LYS A 204 35.18 21.28 1.02
N ARG A 205 34.19 20.42 0.75
CA ARG A 205 33.64 20.18 -0.59
C ARG A 205 32.16 20.49 -0.64
N TYR A 206 31.73 21.11 -1.73
CA TYR A 206 30.33 21.43 -2.00
C TYR A 206 29.91 20.81 -3.33
N PHE A 207 28.76 20.13 -3.34
CA PHE A 207 28.22 19.47 -4.54
C PHE A 207 26.74 19.82 -4.73
N LYS A 208 26.35 20.11 -5.97
CA LYS A 208 24.95 20.23 -6.38
C LYS A 208 24.38 18.87 -6.74
N ASN A 209 23.06 18.72 -6.55
CA ASN A 209 22.37 17.53 -7.01
C ASN A 209 22.40 17.46 -8.54
N THR A 210 22.62 16.25 -9.06
CA THR A 210 22.63 15.99 -10.49
C THR A 210 21.24 15.93 -11.12
N ASN A 211 20.17 15.95 -10.30
CA ASN A 211 18.79 15.97 -10.77
C ASN A 211 18.29 17.40 -10.94
N ASP A 212 18.24 17.87 -12.19
CA ASP A 212 17.86 19.23 -12.52
C ASP A 212 16.39 19.55 -12.22
N LEU A 213 15.51 18.54 -12.03
CA LEU A 213 14.13 18.75 -11.57
C LEU A 213 14.08 19.46 -10.21
N LEU A 214 15.12 19.33 -9.39
CA LEU A 214 15.19 19.94 -8.05
C LEU A 214 15.79 21.36 -8.07
N ASN A 215 16.37 21.80 -9.18
CA ASN A 215 17.08 23.08 -9.27
C ASN A 215 16.15 24.19 -9.77
N PRO A 216 15.74 25.17 -8.92
CA PRO A 216 14.82 26.24 -9.35
C PRO A 216 15.37 27.16 -10.46
N SER A 217 16.69 27.12 -10.71
CA SER A 217 17.33 27.92 -11.76
C SER A 217 17.48 27.15 -13.07
N ASP A 218 17.10 25.88 -13.12
CA ASP A 218 17.18 25.07 -14.33
C ASP A 218 15.87 25.10 -15.11
N LYS A 219 15.97 24.97 -16.44
CA LYS A 219 14.79 24.91 -17.32
C LYS A 219 13.91 23.65 -17.11
N TYR A 220 14.47 22.64 -16.46
CA TYR A 220 13.75 21.40 -16.12
C TYR A 220 13.18 21.40 -14.71
N TYR A 221 13.28 22.52 -13.97
CA TYR A 221 12.72 22.60 -12.63
C TYR A 221 11.26 22.17 -12.59
N TYR A 222 10.95 21.26 -11.67
CA TYR A 222 9.59 20.79 -11.47
C TYR A 222 9.23 20.94 -10.00
N GLU A 223 8.26 21.78 -9.68
CA GLU A 223 7.96 22.19 -8.29
C GLU A 223 7.55 21.04 -7.36
N TYR A 224 6.94 19.98 -7.94
CA TYR A 224 6.50 18.81 -7.18
C TYR A 224 7.58 17.74 -7.05
N ALA A 225 8.75 17.91 -7.65
CA ALA A 225 9.82 16.91 -7.61
C ALA A 225 10.38 16.70 -6.20
N ILE A 226 10.56 15.42 -5.81
CA ILE A 226 11.09 14.99 -4.51
C ILE A 226 12.35 14.13 -4.62
N GLY A 227 13.01 14.09 -5.76
CA GLY A 227 14.23 13.31 -6.04
C GLY A 227 14.07 12.60 -7.39
N ILE A 228 14.80 11.54 -7.72
CA ILE A 228 15.54 10.55 -6.91
C ILE A 228 16.98 10.45 -7.41
N LYS A 229 17.20 9.92 -8.66
CA LYS A 229 18.57 9.66 -9.16
C LYS A 229 18.67 9.72 -10.68
N THR A 230 19.69 10.43 -11.17
CA THR A 230 20.10 10.44 -12.59
C THR A 230 21.14 9.36 -12.88
N GLY A 231 21.23 8.93 -14.14
CA GLY A 231 22.25 8.04 -14.63
C GLY A 231 22.68 8.39 -16.05
N TYR A 232 23.94 8.17 -16.37
CA TYR A 232 24.47 8.27 -17.73
C TYR A 232 25.71 7.41 -17.90
N THR A 233 25.77 6.65 -18.97
CA THR A 233 26.98 6.12 -19.62
C THR A 233 26.75 6.19 -21.12
N SER A 234 27.82 6.09 -21.94
CA SER A 234 27.66 6.07 -23.40
C SER A 234 26.77 4.92 -23.89
N GLN A 235 26.77 3.79 -23.18
CA GLN A 235 25.95 2.60 -23.50
C GLN A 235 24.52 2.71 -22.96
N ALA A 236 24.34 3.21 -21.74
CA ALA A 236 23.03 3.37 -21.11
C ALA A 236 22.25 4.57 -21.67
N ARG A 237 22.96 5.54 -22.27
CA ARG A 237 22.39 6.85 -22.58
C ARG A 237 21.91 7.57 -21.31
N ASN A 238 20.91 8.41 -21.41
CA ASN A 238 20.40 9.14 -20.26
C ASN A 238 19.31 8.30 -19.56
N CYS A 239 19.45 8.16 -18.24
CA CYS A 239 18.52 7.48 -17.36
C CYS A 239 18.09 8.41 -16.23
N LEU A 240 16.85 8.28 -15.78
CA LEU A 240 16.33 9.03 -14.65
C LEU A 240 15.32 8.17 -13.89
N ILE A 241 15.45 8.15 -12.58
CA ILE A 241 14.39 7.79 -11.66
C ILE A 241 14.03 9.07 -10.93
N ALA A 242 12.79 9.49 -11.02
CA ALA A 242 12.30 10.69 -10.36
C ALA A 242 11.07 10.37 -9.52
N GLY A 243 10.91 11.09 -8.42
CA GLY A 243 9.71 11.11 -7.61
C GLY A 243 9.06 12.48 -7.68
N ALA A 244 7.74 12.53 -7.68
CA ALA A 244 6.97 13.75 -7.54
C ALA A 244 5.78 13.55 -6.62
N LYS A 245 5.42 14.60 -5.86
CA LYS A 245 4.27 14.59 -4.96
C LYS A 245 3.46 15.86 -5.13
N LYS A 246 2.17 15.67 -5.43
CA LYS A 246 1.20 16.76 -5.51
C LYS A 246 -0.02 16.35 -4.67
N ASP A 247 -0.39 17.17 -3.72
CA ASP A 247 -1.41 16.85 -2.72
C ASP A 247 -1.10 15.51 -2.01
N ASN A 248 -2.02 14.55 -2.09
CA ASN A 248 -1.87 13.22 -1.50
C ASN A 248 -1.37 12.16 -2.50
N LEU A 249 -1.20 12.51 -3.78
CA LEU A 249 -0.73 11.59 -4.80
C LEU A 249 0.79 11.68 -4.94
N GLU A 250 1.47 10.55 -4.82
CA GLU A 250 2.91 10.44 -4.99
C GLU A 250 3.24 9.44 -6.09
N LEU A 251 4.07 9.89 -7.04
CA LEU A 251 4.41 9.17 -8.26
C LEU A 251 5.91 8.95 -8.37
N ILE A 252 6.29 7.82 -8.95
CA ILE A 252 7.64 7.50 -9.39
C ILE A 252 7.61 7.36 -10.91
N ALA A 253 8.48 8.11 -11.59
CA ALA A 253 8.73 7.96 -13.01
C ALA A 253 10.14 7.40 -13.23
N VAL A 254 10.26 6.40 -14.08
CA VAL A 254 11.52 5.81 -14.53
C VAL A 254 11.63 5.99 -16.04
N THR A 255 12.72 6.58 -16.52
CA THR A 255 13.07 6.66 -17.93
C THR A 255 14.45 6.07 -18.16
N LEU A 256 14.57 5.11 -19.08
CA LEU A 256 15.83 4.47 -19.44
C LEU A 256 16.11 4.63 -20.93
N GLY A 257 17.38 4.77 -21.30
CA GLY A 257 17.83 4.80 -22.68
C GLY A 257 17.42 6.06 -23.46
N SER A 258 17.13 7.19 -22.81
CA SER A 258 16.79 8.45 -23.47
C SER A 258 17.99 8.96 -24.27
N GLN A 259 17.77 9.38 -25.52
CA GLN A 259 18.85 9.79 -26.40
C GLN A 259 19.52 11.08 -25.94
N SER A 260 18.74 11.99 -25.36
CA SER A 260 19.24 13.28 -24.86
C SER A 260 18.84 13.51 -23.40
N GLN A 261 19.51 14.44 -22.74
CA GLN A 261 19.12 14.95 -21.44
C GLN A 261 17.71 15.59 -21.48
N ASN A 262 17.40 16.27 -22.59
CA ASN A 262 16.10 16.89 -22.80
C ASN A 262 14.99 15.82 -22.76
N ASP A 263 15.15 14.72 -23.51
CA ASP A 263 14.14 13.68 -23.61
C ASP A 263 13.81 13.08 -22.25
N ARG A 264 14.85 12.71 -21.44
CA ARG A 264 14.60 12.11 -20.13
C ARG A 264 13.80 13.02 -19.19
N TYR A 265 14.06 14.35 -19.21
CA TYR A 265 13.33 15.29 -18.35
C TYR A 265 11.94 15.61 -18.89
N THR A 266 11.82 15.82 -20.20
CA THR A 266 10.53 16.10 -20.84
C THR A 266 9.58 14.91 -20.66
N ASP A 267 10.04 13.68 -20.95
CA ASP A 267 9.24 12.46 -20.73
C ASP A 267 8.81 12.35 -19.27
N THR A 268 9.74 12.56 -18.34
CA THR A 268 9.46 12.46 -16.90
C THR A 268 8.40 13.47 -16.45
N ILE A 269 8.51 14.73 -16.85
CA ILE A 269 7.53 15.78 -16.53
C ILE A 269 6.17 15.45 -17.14
N ASN A 270 6.13 15.10 -18.44
CA ASN A 270 4.90 14.74 -19.12
C ASN A 270 4.20 13.54 -18.44
N MET A 271 4.96 12.52 -18.01
CA MET A 271 4.40 11.40 -17.26
C MET A 271 3.82 11.84 -15.91
N PHE A 272 4.48 12.74 -15.18
CA PHE A 272 3.93 13.27 -13.92
C PHE A 272 2.65 14.05 -14.14
N GLU A 273 2.61 14.97 -15.13
CA GLU A 273 1.41 15.72 -15.48
C GLU A 273 0.27 14.76 -15.87
N TYR A 274 0.56 13.76 -16.73
CA TYR A 274 -0.42 12.73 -17.04
C TYR A 274 -0.97 12.04 -15.79
N GLY A 275 -0.11 11.66 -14.84
CA GLY A 275 -0.52 11.00 -13.60
C GLY A 275 -1.40 11.89 -12.74
N PHE A 276 -1.01 13.14 -12.51
CA PHE A 276 -1.75 14.10 -11.69
C PHE A 276 -3.06 14.57 -12.32
N ASP A 277 -3.13 14.64 -13.63
CA ASP A 277 -4.35 15.05 -14.33
C ASP A 277 -5.39 13.91 -14.40
N ASN A 278 -4.92 12.66 -14.53
CA ASN A 278 -5.80 11.53 -14.76
C ASN A 278 -6.09 10.69 -13.51
N TYR A 279 -5.38 10.91 -12.40
CA TYR A 279 -5.57 10.16 -11.16
C TYR A 279 -5.55 11.06 -9.93
N LYS A 280 -6.22 10.64 -8.88
CA LYS A 280 -6.21 11.30 -7.57
C LYS A 280 -6.40 10.30 -6.44
N ILE A 281 -5.90 10.64 -5.26
CA ILE A 281 -6.22 9.92 -4.02
C ILE A 281 -7.47 10.55 -3.42
N GLN A 282 -8.52 9.76 -3.22
CA GLN A 282 -9.78 10.26 -2.67
C GLN A 282 -10.42 9.27 -1.70
N GLN A 283 -11.05 9.79 -0.66
CA GLN A 283 -11.88 9.01 0.25
C GLN A 283 -13.17 8.58 -0.48
N VAL A 284 -13.39 7.28 -0.56
CA VAL A 284 -14.53 6.65 -1.24
C VAL A 284 -15.60 6.16 -0.26
N ALA A 285 -15.22 5.95 1.00
CA ALA A 285 -16.16 5.61 2.06
C ALA A 285 -15.70 6.18 3.41
N THR A 286 -16.66 6.57 4.25
CA THR A 286 -16.42 7.23 5.54
C THR A 286 -16.67 6.26 6.68
N ALA A 287 -15.78 6.22 7.68
CA ALA A 287 -15.96 5.45 8.91
C ALA A 287 -17.31 5.79 9.60
N ASN A 288 -17.86 4.81 10.31
CA ASN A 288 -19.16 4.90 10.99
C ASN A 288 -20.39 5.07 10.06
N THR A 289 -20.21 4.98 8.74
CA THR A 289 -21.36 4.92 7.82
C THR A 289 -22.02 3.56 7.92
N VAL A 290 -23.35 3.52 8.01
CA VAL A 290 -24.13 2.27 7.95
C VAL A 290 -24.04 1.71 6.54
N ILE A 291 -23.53 0.49 6.43
CA ILE A 291 -23.36 -0.22 5.16
C ILE A 291 -24.48 -1.21 4.93
N LYS A 292 -24.91 -1.89 5.99
CA LYS A 292 -25.93 -2.93 5.92
C LYS A 292 -26.62 -3.11 7.26
N ASP A 293 -27.93 -3.35 7.25
CA ASP A 293 -28.68 -3.76 8.42
C ASP A 293 -28.81 -5.28 8.45
N LEU A 294 -28.57 -5.88 9.63
CA LEU A 294 -28.74 -7.30 9.88
C LEU A 294 -29.88 -7.53 10.89
N SER A 295 -30.59 -8.64 10.72
CA SER A 295 -31.52 -9.15 11.73
C SER A 295 -30.88 -10.39 12.37
N ILE A 296 -30.48 -10.24 13.64
CA ILE A 296 -29.72 -11.28 14.35
C ILE A 296 -30.66 -12.32 14.95
N GLU A 297 -30.35 -13.59 14.69
CA GLU A 297 -31.04 -14.72 15.27
C GLU A 297 -30.70 -14.88 16.78
N ASN A 298 -31.65 -15.41 17.56
CA ASN A 298 -31.53 -15.59 18.99
C ASN A 298 -31.31 -14.30 19.80
N ALA A 299 -31.54 -13.13 19.22
CA ALA A 299 -31.43 -11.85 19.88
C ALA A 299 -32.71 -11.43 20.60
N THR A 300 -32.59 -10.59 21.62
CA THR A 300 -33.75 -9.90 22.22
C THR A 300 -34.42 -9.00 21.20
N LYS A 301 -35.74 -8.74 21.39
CA LYS A 301 -36.51 -7.92 20.43
C LYS A 301 -35.93 -6.53 20.25
N ASP A 302 -35.35 -5.95 21.29
CA ASP A 302 -34.86 -4.56 21.32
C ASP A 302 -33.48 -4.43 20.66
N THR A 303 -32.67 -5.51 20.62
CA THR A 303 -31.31 -5.49 20.03
C THR A 303 -31.20 -6.29 18.73
N LYS A 304 -32.31 -6.85 18.25
CA LYS A 304 -32.33 -7.73 17.07
C LYS A 304 -31.85 -7.08 15.77
N ASN A 305 -32.15 -5.82 15.57
CA ASN A 305 -31.76 -5.10 14.37
C ASN A 305 -30.38 -4.46 14.59
N LEU A 306 -29.37 -4.95 13.87
CA LEU A 306 -27.98 -4.56 14.02
C LEU A 306 -27.47 -3.89 12.76
N PRO A 307 -27.31 -2.55 12.73
CA PRO A 307 -26.58 -1.87 11.69
C PRO A 307 -25.09 -2.23 11.73
N LEU A 308 -24.51 -2.59 10.60
CA LEU A 308 -23.08 -2.74 10.42
C LEU A 308 -22.47 -1.41 9.96
N LEU A 309 -21.51 -0.94 10.73
CA LEU A 309 -20.77 0.29 10.46
C LEU A 309 -19.44 -0.01 9.77
N LEU A 310 -19.03 0.88 8.89
CA LEU A 310 -17.68 0.89 8.36
C LEU A 310 -16.69 1.24 9.48
N LYS A 311 -15.68 0.39 9.72
CA LYS A 311 -14.71 0.58 10.80
C LYS A 311 -13.76 1.75 10.55
N GLU A 312 -13.22 1.86 9.32
CA GLU A 312 -12.21 2.85 8.95
C GLU A 312 -12.57 3.51 7.62
N ASN A 313 -12.10 4.75 7.41
CA ASN A 313 -12.22 5.39 6.10
C ASN A 313 -11.53 4.56 5.03
N ILE A 314 -12.17 4.43 3.87
CA ILE A 314 -11.53 3.84 2.69
C ILE A 314 -11.09 4.98 1.77
N THR A 315 -9.78 5.08 1.59
CA THR A 315 -9.15 6.02 0.65
C THR A 315 -8.53 5.23 -0.49
N ALA A 316 -8.76 5.64 -1.72
CA ALA A 316 -8.37 4.90 -2.92
C ALA A 316 -7.71 5.81 -3.95
N LEU A 317 -6.81 5.22 -4.75
CA LEU A 317 -6.37 5.77 -6.02
C LEU A 317 -7.49 5.60 -7.05
N ILE A 318 -7.99 6.69 -7.58
CA ILE A 318 -9.10 6.65 -8.54
C ILE A 318 -8.75 7.42 -9.81
N PRO A 319 -9.19 6.97 -10.98
CA PRO A 319 -9.20 7.80 -12.18
C PRO A 319 -10.01 9.08 -11.95
N SER A 320 -9.51 10.22 -12.40
CA SER A 320 -10.19 11.52 -12.22
C SER A 320 -11.58 11.57 -12.88
N SER A 321 -11.82 10.72 -13.88
CA SER A 321 -13.09 10.60 -14.60
C SER A 321 -14.14 9.74 -13.92
N ILE A 322 -13.81 9.04 -12.81
CA ILE A 322 -14.75 8.12 -12.17
C ILE A 322 -15.80 8.87 -11.37
N ASP A 323 -17.07 8.44 -11.47
CA ASP A 323 -18.15 8.93 -10.63
C ASP A 323 -18.21 8.12 -9.33
N LEU A 324 -17.94 8.78 -8.21
CA LEU A 324 -17.93 8.15 -6.88
C LEU A 324 -19.28 7.57 -6.47
N ASN A 325 -20.39 8.13 -6.99
CA ASN A 325 -21.74 7.67 -6.63
C ASN A 325 -22.07 6.30 -7.24
N ASN A 326 -21.30 5.87 -8.25
CA ASN A 326 -21.50 4.62 -8.99
C ASN A 326 -20.40 3.58 -8.72
N LEU A 327 -19.66 3.71 -7.62
CA LEU A 327 -18.66 2.71 -7.24
C LEU A 327 -19.31 1.41 -6.77
N ASN A 328 -18.98 0.32 -7.42
CA ASN A 328 -19.42 -1.01 -7.02
C ASN A 328 -18.58 -1.52 -5.84
N TYR A 329 -19.26 -2.11 -4.88
CA TYR A 329 -18.63 -2.80 -3.75
C TYR A 329 -19.28 -4.14 -3.47
N SER A 330 -18.57 -5.01 -2.81
CA SER A 330 -19.07 -6.28 -2.28
C SER A 330 -19.01 -6.26 -0.75
N VAL A 331 -19.97 -6.96 -0.11
CA VAL A 331 -19.99 -7.16 1.33
C VAL A 331 -19.91 -8.66 1.59
N THR A 332 -18.87 -9.07 2.30
CA THR A 332 -18.71 -10.44 2.78
C THR A 332 -18.94 -10.46 4.28
N LEU A 333 -19.87 -11.26 4.75
CA LEU A 333 -20.18 -11.44 6.17
C LEU A 333 -19.52 -12.71 6.70
N ASN A 334 -19.27 -12.76 8.01
CA ASN A 334 -18.81 -13.96 8.69
C ASN A 334 -19.88 -15.07 8.60
N ASP A 335 -19.48 -16.34 8.55
CA ASP A 335 -20.36 -17.50 8.32
C ASP A 335 -21.47 -17.64 9.38
N LYS A 336 -21.22 -17.25 10.62
CA LYS A 336 -22.17 -17.31 11.73
C LYS A 336 -22.17 -16.01 12.51
N ILE A 337 -23.29 -15.29 12.42
CA ILE A 337 -23.51 -14.06 13.19
C ILE A 337 -24.72 -14.34 14.10
N LEU A 338 -24.47 -14.66 15.34
CA LEU A 338 -25.47 -15.01 16.37
C LEU A 338 -25.23 -14.19 17.62
N ALA A 339 -26.31 -13.91 18.37
CA ALA A 339 -26.20 -13.33 19.70
C ALA A 339 -25.54 -14.32 20.70
N PRO A 340 -24.77 -13.82 21.69
CA PRO A 340 -24.51 -12.42 21.97
C PRO A 340 -23.39 -11.84 21.07
N ILE A 341 -23.47 -10.53 20.77
CA ILE A 341 -22.48 -9.78 20.00
C ILE A 341 -22.10 -8.54 20.82
N SER A 342 -20.81 -8.21 20.88
CA SER A 342 -20.35 -6.99 21.51
C SER A 342 -20.33 -5.82 20.51
N GLU A 343 -20.52 -4.60 21.01
CA GLU A 343 -20.29 -3.40 20.19
C GLU A 343 -18.84 -3.40 19.65
N ASN A 344 -18.67 -3.03 18.38
CA ASN A 344 -17.43 -3.05 17.62
C ASN A 344 -16.88 -4.44 17.25
N ASP A 345 -17.59 -5.54 17.52
CA ASP A 345 -17.21 -6.85 16.98
C ASP A 345 -17.18 -6.81 15.45
N VAL A 346 -16.13 -7.40 14.86
CA VAL A 346 -15.98 -7.48 13.39
C VAL A 346 -16.85 -8.61 12.85
N LEU A 347 -17.87 -8.26 12.07
CA LEU A 347 -18.89 -9.18 11.56
C LEU A 347 -18.81 -9.41 10.05
N GLY A 348 -17.92 -8.72 9.37
CA GLY A 348 -17.74 -8.85 7.95
C GLY A 348 -16.73 -7.83 7.40
N LYS A 349 -16.72 -7.70 6.08
CA LYS A 349 -15.81 -6.85 5.33
C LYS A 349 -16.54 -6.25 4.12
N ILE A 350 -16.27 -4.98 3.83
CA ILE A 350 -16.61 -4.35 2.56
C ILE A 350 -15.37 -4.26 1.68
N THR A 351 -15.50 -4.51 0.39
CA THR A 351 -14.42 -4.42 -0.59
C THR A 351 -14.89 -3.68 -1.83
N TYR A 352 -14.19 -2.61 -2.18
CA TYR A 352 -14.29 -1.90 -3.45
C TYR A 352 -13.22 -2.41 -4.39
N ASN A 353 -13.57 -2.70 -5.65
CA ASN A 353 -12.61 -2.94 -6.72
C ASN A 353 -12.62 -1.73 -7.66
N ILE A 354 -11.55 -0.94 -7.61
CA ILE A 354 -11.42 0.29 -8.39
C ILE A 354 -10.21 0.16 -9.30
N ASP A 355 -10.47 0.10 -10.59
CA ASP A 355 -9.43 0.02 -11.63
C ASP A 355 -8.42 -1.12 -11.38
N GLY A 356 -8.95 -2.29 -10.92
CA GLY A 356 -8.20 -3.52 -10.65
C GLY A 356 -7.51 -3.58 -9.29
N ILE A 357 -7.68 -2.57 -8.42
CA ILE A 357 -7.14 -2.57 -7.05
C ILE A 357 -8.29 -2.78 -6.06
N GLU A 358 -8.07 -3.66 -5.09
CA GLU A 358 -9.01 -3.90 -3.99
C GLU A 358 -8.71 -3.02 -2.78
N TYR A 359 -9.72 -2.25 -2.36
CA TYR A 359 -9.69 -1.44 -1.15
C TYR A 359 -10.75 -1.93 -0.20
N SER A 360 -10.41 -2.21 1.03
CA SER A 360 -11.35 -2.85 1.96
C SER A 360 -11.22 -2.33 3.38
N SER A 361 -12.31 -2.45 4.13
CA SER A 361 -12.36 -2.19 5.57
C SER A 361 -13.30 -3.19 6.25
N ASP A 362 -13.09 -3.42 7.53
CA ASP A 362 -13.97 -4.24 8.35
C ASP A 362 -15.35 -3.59 8.52
N LEU A 363 -16.36 -4.42 8.69
CA LEU A 363 -17.69 -4.04 9.12
C LEU A 363 -17.90 -4.45 10.58
N ILE A 364 -18.25 -3.48 11.42
CA ILE A 364 -18.37 -3.67 12.87
C ILE A 364 -19.81 -3.50 13.34
N ALA A 365 -20.12 -4.14 14.46
CA ALA A 365 -21.40 -4.00 15.15
C ALA A 365 -21.56 -2.58 15.71
N SER A 366 -22.68 -1.90 15.41
CA SER A 366 -22.98 -0.56 15.91
C SER A 366 -23.34 -0.49 17.39
N HIS A 367 -23.76 -1.61 17.96
CA HIS A 367 -24.13 -1.77 19.37
C HIS A 367 -24.08 -3.23 19.78
N ALA A 368 -24.13 -3.50 21.07
CA ALA A 368 -24.19 -4.86 21.59
C ALA A 368 -25.55 -5.50 21.30
N VAL A 369 -25.55 -6.79 20.97
CA VAL A 369 -26.74 -7.61 20.77
C VAL A 369 -26.84 -8.64 21.88
N GLU A 370 -27.93 -8.58 22.65
CA GLU A 370 -28.19 -9.48 23.75
C GLU A 370 -28.85 -10.79 23.30
N GLU A 371 -28.40 -11.91 23.85
CA GLU A 371 -29.01 -13.20 23.58
C GLU A 371 -30.38 -13.33 24.26
N PHE A 372 -31.38 -13.84 23.54
CA PHE A 372 -32.69 -14.14 24.07
C PHE A 372 -32.63 -15.35 24.99
N ASN A 373 -32.78 -15.12 26.29
CA ASN A 373 -32.76 -16.18 27.30
C ASN A 373 -34.14 -16.82 27.48
N PHE A 374 -34.40 -17.89 26.73
CA PHE A 374 -35.67 -18.63 26.78
C PHE A 374 -35.97 -19.20 28.16
N VAL A 375 -34.94 -19.63 28.90
CA VAL A 375 -35.10 -20.21 30.27
C VAL A 375 -35.56 -19.13 31.25
N LEU A 376 -34.99 -17.93 31.15
CA LEU A 376 -35.39 -16.79 31.98
C LEU A 376 -36.84 -16.39 31.69
N MET A 377 -37.21 -16.33 30.41
CA MET A 377 -38.61 -16.02 30.00
C MET A 377 -39.59 -17.05 30.53
N LEU A 378 -39.32 -18.35 30.39
CA LEU A 378 -40.15 -19.42 30.98
C LEU A 378 -40.27 -19.29 32.49
N GLY A 379 -39.18 -19.01 33.19
CA GLY A 379 -39.17 -18.75 34.63
C GLY A 379 -40.10 -17.60 35.04
N GLN A 380 -40.03 -16.47 34.28
CA GLN A 380 -40.89 -15.30 34.48
C GLN A 380 -42.38 -15.66 34.26
N ILE A 381 -42.70 -16.40 33.19
CA ILE A 381 -44.06 -16.84 32.90
C ILE A 381 -44.59 -17.76 34.02
N LEU A 382 -43.79 -18.73 34.47
CA LEU A 382 -44.19 -19.64 35.59
C LEU A 382 -44.39 -18.85 36.88
N LEU A 383 -43.54 -17.89 37.18
CA LEU A 383 -43.69 -17.02 38.35
C LEU A 383 -44.99 -16.20 38.27
N ALA A 384 -45.27 -15.59 37.10
CA ALA A 384 -46.51 -14.86 36.87
C ALA A 384 -47.76 -15.73 37.05
N ILE A 385 -47.76 -16.97 36.54
CA ILE A 385 -48.85 -17.96 36.73
C ILE A 385 -48.99 -18.28 38.19
N LEU A 386 -47.88 -18.50 38.91
CA LEU A 386 -47.92 -18.81 40.37
C LEU A 386 -48.50 -17.63 41.15
N VAL A 387 -48.09 -16.41 40.86
CA VAL A 387 -48.64 -15.19 41.49
C VAL A 387 -50.13 -15.07 41.21
N LEU A 388 -50.57 -15.26 39.96
CA LEU A 388 -52.01 -15.24 39.61
C LEU A 388 -52.81 -16.32 40.35
N PHE A 389 -52.26 -17.54 40.49
CA PHE A 389 -52.88 -18.60 41.24
C PHE A 389 -52.99 -18.28 42.72
N ILE A 390 -52.00 -17.66 43.34
CA ILE A 390 -52.05 -17.18 44.73
C ILE A 390 -53.14 -16.12 44.90
N LEU A 391 -53.18 -15.12 44.00
CA LEU A 391 -54.18 -14.07 44.02
C LEU A 391 -55.62 -14.62 43.87
N THR A 392 -55.82 -15.58 42.96
CA THR A 392 -57.13 -16.23 42.81
C THR A 392 -57.56 -16.96 44.06
N LYS A 393 -56.64 -17.65 44.78
CA LYS A 393 -56.96 -18.26 46.05
C LYS A 393 -57.27 -17.32 47.21
N LEU A 394 -56.64 -16.14 47.21
CA LEU A 394 -56.88 -15.09 48.22
C LEU A 394 -58.23 -14.36 48.01
N PHE A 395 -58.60 -14.14 46.75
CA PHE A 395 -59.79 -13.35 46.41
C PHE A 395 -61.04 -14.18 46.09
N ILE A 396 -60.98 -15.49 45.92
CA ILE A 396 -62.16 -16.31 45.73
C ILE A 396 -62.77 -16.65 47.12
N PRO A 397 -63.99 -16.16 47.44
CA PRO A 397 -64.58 -16.41 48.74
C PRO A 397 -64.84 -17.92 48.94
N LYS A 398 -64.38 -18.44 50.02
CA LYS A 398 -64.69 -19.86 50.41
C LYS A 398 -66.19 -20.04 50.48
N LYS A 399 -66.79 -20.78 49.56
CA LYS A 399 -68.23 -21.18 49.64
C LYS A 399 -68.52 -21.87 51.00
N LYS A 400 -69.32 -21.21 51.86
CA LYS A 400 -69.83 -21.84 53.11
C LYS A 400 -70.53 -23.14 52.77
N LYS A 401 -70.05 -24.27 53.26
CA LYS A 401 -70.78 -25.57 53.22
C LYS A 401 -72.00 -25.46 54.08
N TYR A 402 -73.23 -25.35 53.50
CA TYR A 402 -74.46 -25.48 54.17
C TYR A 402 -74.58 -26.92 54.70
N LYS A 403 -74.56 -27.09 56.04
CA LYS A 403 -74.91 -28.36 56.68
C LYS A 403 -76.44 -28.59 56.56
N ARG A 404 -76.89 -29.51 55.76
CA ARG A 404 -78.24 -29.98 55.72
C ARG A 404 -78.57 -30.62 57.10
N ARG A 405 -79.46 -29.95 57.90
CA ARG A 405 -80.09 -30.53 59.10
C ARG A 405 -81.03 -31.66 58.65
N LYS A 406 -80.82 -32.91 59.13
CA LYS A 406 -81.77 -33.97 59.05
C LYS A 406 -82.92 -33.65 60.00
N LYS A 407 -84.18 -33.55 59.51
CA LYS A 407 -85.41 -33.58 60.30
C LYS A 407 -85.70 -35.02 60.67
N SER A 408 -85.77 -35.33 61.99
CA SER A 408 -86.36 -36.52 62.54
C SER A 408 -87.86 -36.35 62.56
N SER A 409 -88.63 -37.20 61.92
CA SER A 409 -90.05 -37.29 62.06
C SER A 409 -90.40 -38.51 62.96
N ASP A 410 -90.59 -38.22 64.22
CA ASP A 410 -91.38 -39.11 65.05
C ASP A 410 -92.85 -38.74 64.92
N SER A 411 -93.68 -39.59 64.42
CA SER A 411 -95.10 -39.48 64.57
C SER A 411 -95.64 -40.86 65.13
N ILE A 412 -96.00 -40.77 66.36
CA ILE A 412 -96.83 -41.72 67.07
C ILE A 412 -98.27 -41.59 66.57
N TYR A 413 -98.85 -42.70 66.20
CA TYR A 413 -100.32 -42.85 66.25
C TYR A 413 -100.67 -44.16 66.95
N LYS A 414 -101.35 -43.95 68.04
CA LYS A 414 -102.28 -44.90 68.65
C LYS A 414 -103.68 -44.45 68.24
N PHE A 415 -104.57 -45.38 67.83
CA PHE A 415 -105.89 -45.62 68.42
C PHE A 415 -106.64 -46.66 67.57
N ASN A 416 -107.13 -47.59 68.36
CA ASN A 416 -108.30 -48.52 68.38
C ASN A 416 -108.41 -49.46 67.20
#